data_ff752e48b37fb20fd981b277930ee0cb
#
_entry.id   ff752e48b37fb20fd981b277930ee0cb
#
_cell.length_a   1.000
_cell.length_b   1.000
_cell.length_c   1.000
_cell.angle_alpha   90.00
_cell.angle_beta   90.00
_cell.angle_gamma   90.00
#
_symmetry.space_group_name_H-M   'P 1'
#
loop_
_entity.id
_entity.type
_entity.pdbx_description
1 polymer ?
#
loop_
_entity_poly.entity_id
_entity_poly.type
_entity_poly.pdbx_seq_one_letter_code
_entity_poly.pdbx_strand_id
1 'polypeptide(L)'
;MRNLFFILFLITSTFTFAQNVDLSSVDEFFKITDKLKNGEEISDNDWNNFEKSKAYAIFTNKYIIDIAKLSIQNVFGSCNINIDNSNNLLKTLVLANYEEINYNYSSLKIFRDNYDFESLIYNAKSRLQSFLMCELDSSVEWKPVYFLFLNKDGQDRDSAIVIDLNLIYKMTEQQRIDFIAHEFFHVYRSHFENHDFNYANDIYFALDMIANEGIADQIDKYNMDYEQYYSTVIGSQELKDEFINLYENAEKDIEYLQDIIVQYSKNQIDKETCIDKLLEIYKYNGHALGFYMSNQIIKAGLRDEMIKEFHKPYEFYRLYSLALYKNRGISLNDDFLGFLKEATGELD
;
A
#
# COMPACT_ATOMS: atom_id res chain seq x y z
N MET A 1 -9.41 35.99 -58.50
CA MET A 1 -9.89 34.96 -57.55
C MET A 1 -8.69 34.37 -56.83
N ARG A 2 -8.46 34.80 -55.56
CA ARG A 2 -7.36 34.34 -54.72
C ARG A 2 -7.89 33.29 -53.78
N ASN A 3 -7.47 32.03 -53.97
CA ASN A 3 -7.80 30.93 -53.08
C ASN A 3 -6.95 31.06 -51.80
N LEU A 4 -7.60 31.37 -50.68
CA LEU A 4 -7.03 31.37 -49.36
C LEU A 4 -7.10 29.94 -48.81
N PHE A 5 -5.99 29.21 -48.75
CA PHE A 5 -5.87 27.93 -48.04
C PHE A 5 -5.75 28.25 -46.55
N PHE A 6 -6.79 27.94 -45.77
CA PHE A 6 -6.73 27.90 -44.32
C PHE A 6 -6.13 26.54 -43.94
N ILE A 7 -4.88 26.54 -43.52
CA ILE A 7 -4.27 25.39 -42.84
C ILE A 7 -4.69 25.48 -41.38
N LEU A 8 -5.64 24.63 -40.98
CA LEU A 8 -6.04 24.42 -39.60
C LEU A 8 -4.94 23.59 -38.91
N PHE A 9 -4.02 24.24 -38.16
CA PHE A 9 -3.10 23.55 -37.28
C PHE A 9 -3.92 23.04 -36.07
N LEU A 10 -4.30 21.78 -36.08
CA LEU A 10 -4.73 21.04 -34.89
C LEU A 10 -3.49 20.89 -34.00
N ILE A 11 -3.31 21.83 -33.07
CA ILE A 11 -2.40 21.64 -31.93
C ILE A 11 -3.09 20.62 -31.02
N THR A 12 -2.85 19.35 -31.26
CA THR A 12 -3.05 18.34 -30.22
C THR A 12 -2.00 18.59 -29.16
N SER A 13 -2.38 19.35 -28.12
CA SER A 13 -1.62 19.37 -26.88
C SER A 13 -1.68 17.97 -26.30
N THR A 14 -0.74 17.12 -26.69
CA THR A 14 -0.40 15.95 -25.93
C THR A 14 0.14 16.46 -24.61
N PHE A 15 -0.72 16.52 -23.58
CA PHE A 15 -0.26 16.59 -22.22
C PHE A 15 0.52 15.29 -21.99
N THR A 16 1.81 15.33 -22.25
CA THR A 16 2.74 14.34 -21.75
C THR A 16 2.77 14.55 -20.24
N PHE A 17 1.90 13.89 -19.52
CA PHE A 17 2.15 13.58 -18.13
C PHE A 17 3.40 12.72 -18.13
N ALA A 18 4.55 13.36 -18.01
CA ALA A 18 5.79 12.66 -17.73
C ALA A 18 5.65 12.07 -16.32
N GLN A 19 5.02 10.91 -16.25
CA GLN A 19 5.01 10.14 -15.04
C GLN A 19 6.38 9.52 -14.90
N ASN A 20 7.10 9.97 -13.88
CA ASN A 20 8.43 9.48 -13.59
C ASN A 20 8.35 8.07 -13.02
N VAL A 21 8.38 7.08 -13.90
CA VAL A 21 8.74 5.72 -13.52
C VAL A 21 10.26 5.70 -13.35
N ASP A 22 10.75 5.15 -12.26
CA ASP A 22 12.18 5.03 -12.02
C ASP A 22 12.57 3.60 -11.63
N LEU A 23 13.48 3.05 -12.41
CA LEU A 23 14.05 1.70 -12.23
C LEU A 23 15.52 1.73 -11.79
N SER A 24 16.06 2.92 -11.47
CA SER A 24 17.48 3.07 -11.14
C SER A 24 17.90 2.20 -9.96
N SER A 25 17.04 1.99 -8.98
CA SER A 25 17.33 1.14 -7.83
C SER A 25 17.36 -0.36 -8.20
N VAL A 26 16.51 -0.77 -9.13
CA VAL A 26 16.55 -2.11 -9.73
C VAL A 26 17.85 -2.31 -10.51
N ASP A 27 18.30 -1.30 -11.25
CA ASP A 27 19.55 -1.35 -12.02
C ASP A 27 20.78 -1.47 -11.11
N GLU A 28 20.82 -0.69 -10.02
CA GLU A 28 21.93 -0.80 -9.05
C GLU A 28 21.91 -2.15 -8.33
N PHE A 29 20.74 -2.71 -8.02
CA PHE A 29 20.63 -4.06 -7.49
C PHE A 29 21.22 -5.09 -8.46
N PHE A 30 20.86 -5.06 -9.75
CA PHE A 30 21.40 -5.98 -10.75
C PHE A 30 22.91 -5.82 -10.96
N LYS A 31 23.45 -4.60 -10.93
CA LYS A 31 24.91 -4.37 -11.01
C LYS A 31 25.65 -5.06 -9.87
N ILE A 32 25.16 -4.92 -8.63
CA ILE A 32 25.78 -5.56 -7.46
C ILE A 32 25.67 -7.07 -7.56
N THR A 33 24.50 -7.58 -7.87
CA THR A 33 24.27 -9.04 -7.90
C THR A 33 24.98 -9.72 -9.07
N ASP A 34 25.16 -9.05 -10.23
CA ASP A 34 25.99 -9.55 -11.33
C ASP A 34 27.45 -9.68 -10.90
N LYS A 35 28.01 -8.66 -10.23
CA LYS A 35 29.38 -8.72 -9.69
C LYS A 35 29.56 -9.89 -8.73
N LEU A 36 28.63 -10.03 -7.76
CA LEU A 36 28.68 -11.13 -6.79
C LEU A 36 28.62 -12.51 -7.45
N LYS A 37 27.75 -12.68 -8.44
CA LYS A 37 27.63 -13.94 -9.21
C LYS A 37 28.89 -14.26 -10.02
N ASN A 38 29.63 -13.24 -10.43
CA ASN A 38 30.90 -13.39 -11.11
C ASN A 38 32.09 -13.59 -10.15
N GLY A 39 31.86 -13.59 -8.84
CA GLY A 39 32.92 -13.71 -7.83
C GLY A 39 33.74 -12.43 -7.66
N GLU A 40 33.22 -11.29 -8.09
CA GLU A 40 33.88 -9.99 -7.95
C GLU A 40 33.56 -9.38 -6.56
N GLU A 41 34.52 -8.60 -6.05
CA GLU A 41 34.28 -7.83 -4.80
C GLU A 41 33.43 -6.62 -5.07
N ILE A 42 32.53 -6.32 -4.11
CA ILE A 42 31.70 -5.11 -4.13
C ILE A 42 32.42 -4.00 -3.39
N SER A 43 32.75 -2.93 -4.11
CA SER A 43 33.42 -1.77 -3.53
C SER A 43 32.46 -0.91 -2.68
N ASP A 44 33.05 -0.08 -1.79
CA ASP A 44 32.25 0.91 -1.02
C ASP A 44 31.49 1.86 -1.95
N ASN A 45 32.05 2.15 -3.15
CA ASN A 45 31.35 2.99 -4.12
C ASN A 45 30.13 2.30 -4.73
N ASP A 46 30.17 0.98 -4.96
CA ASP A 46 29.01 0.21 -5.45
C ASP A 46 27.87 0.26 -4.41
N TRP A 47 28.21 -0.01 -3.13
CA TRP A 47 27.23 0.08 -2.04
C TRP A 47 26.67 1.50 -1.86
N ASN A 48 27.50 2.52 -1.99
CA ASN A 48 27.06 3.91 -1.91
C ASN A 48 26.11 4.28 -3.05
N ASN A 49 26.34 3.77 -4.28
CA ASN A 49 25.43 3.99 -5.39
C ASN A 49 24.09 3.28 -5.17
N PHE A 50 24.11 2.06 -4.64
CA PHE A 50 22.91 1.31 -4.27
C PHE A 50 22.07 2.08 -3.22
N GLU A 51 22.70 2.49 -2.12
CA GLU A 51 22.01 3.21 -1.03
C GLU A 51 21.43 4.56 -1.49
N LYS A 52 22.09 5.24 -2.42
CA LYS A 52 21.69 6.55 -2.96
C LYS A 52 20.75 6.47 -4.17
N SER A 53 20.47 5.28 -4.67
CA SER A 53 19.50 5.13 -5.74
C SER A 53 18.10 5.49 -5.24
N LYS A 54 17.24 5.99 -6.13
CA LYS A 54 16.05 6.76 -5.72
C LYS A 54 15.12 6.02 -4.76
N ALA A 55 14.80 4.76 -5.01
CA ALA A 55 13.89 4.03 -4.14
C ALA A 55 14.54 3.66 -2.79
N TYR A 56 15.81 3.21 -2.78
CA TYR A 56 16.49 2.89 -1.52
C TYR A 56 16.78 4.13 -0.66
N ALA A 57 17.04 5.29 -1.27
CA ALA A 57 17.27 6.54 -0.56
C ALA A 57 16.05 7.05 0.25
N ILE A 58 14.83 6.60 -0.11
CA ILE A 58 13.60 6.92 0.64
C ILE A 58 13.59 6.17 1.99
N PHE A 59 14.18 4.98 2.04
CA PHE A 59 14.32 4.23 3.29
C PHE A 59 15.49 4.79 4.10
N THR A 60 15.25 5.87 4.83
CA THR A 60 16.26 6.53 5.68
C THR A 60 16.73 5.67 6.85
N ASN A 61 16.01 4.58 7.17
CA ASN A 61 16.39 3.67 8.24
C ASN A 61 17.56 2.79 7.78
N LYS A 62 18.76 3.10 8.27
CA LYS A 62 19.98 2.36 7.99
C LYS A 62 19.84 0.86 8.25
N TYR A 63 19.07 0.46 9.25
CA TYR A 63 18.84 -0.94 9.59
C TYR A 63 18.21 -1.74 8.45
N ILE A 64 17.24 -1.15 7.73
CA ILE A 64 16.60 -1.79 6.57
C ILE A 64 17.62 -2.00 5.44
N ILE A 65 18.43 -0.97 5.17
CA ILE A 65 19.47 -1.02 4.15
C ILE A 65 20.56 -2.06 4.50
N ASP A 66 20.97 -2.13 5.76
CA ASP A 66 21.95 -3.12 6.23
C ASP A 66 21.40 -4.56 6.09
N ILE A 67 20.13 -4.80 6.38
CA ILE A 67 19.46 -6.09 6.12
C ILE A 67 19.49 -6.42 4.62
N ALA A 68 19.15 -5.47 3.75
CA ALA A 68 19.18 -5.68 2.31
C ALA A 68 20.57 -6.05 1.83
N LYS A 69 21.62 -5.31 2.22
CA LYS A 69 23.00 -5.56 1.84
C LYS A 69 23.49 -6.94 2.30
N LEU A 70 23.23 -7.31 3.56
CA LEU A 70 23.60 -8.62 4.10
C LEU A 70 22.91 -9.76 3.35
N SER A 71 21.60 -9.59 3.07
CA SER A 71 20.82 -10.61 2.34
C SER A 71 21.28 -10.74 0.89
N ILE A 72 21.62 -9.64 0.20
CA ILE A 72 22.19 -9.65 -1.14
C ILE A 72 23.52 -10.43 -1.14
N GLN A 73 24.43 -10.13 -0.21
CA GLN A 73 25.72 -10.83 -0.10
C GLN A 73 25.54 -12.32 0.16
N ASN A 74 24.58 -12.69 1.01
CA ASN A 74 24.31 -14.09 1.34
C ASN A 74 23.73 -14.88 0.16
N VAL A 75 22.77 -14.30 -0.56
CA VAL A 75 22.05 -15.01 -1.63
C VAL A 75 22.81 -15.05 -2.93
N PHE A 76 23.53 -13.97 -3.28
CA PHE A 76 24.19 -13.83 -4.58
C PHE A 76 25.72 -13.99 -4.52
N GLY A 77 26.31 -13.90 -3.31
CA GLY A 77 27.73 -14.08 -3.10
C GLY A 77 28.13 -15.54 -2.84
N SER A 78 29.42 -15.78 -2.81
CA SER A 78 30.03 -17.12 -2.54
C SER A 78 30.15 -17.43 -1.04
N CYS A 79 29.88 -16.47 -0.17
CA CYS A 79 30.06 -16.61 1.27
C CYS A 79 28.70 -16.93 1.93
N ASN A 80 28.60 -18.09 2.56
CA ASN A 80 27.50 -18.41 3.47
C ASN A 80 27.67 -17.57 4.74
N ILE A 81 27.08 -16.38 4.76
CA ILE A 81 26.98 -15.58 5.96
C ILE A 81 25.84 -16.18 6.78
N ASN A 82 26.16 -16.68 7.97
CA ASN A 82 25.10 -17.17 8.88
C ASN A 82 24.26 -15.99 9.33
N ILE A 83 23.13 -15.79 8.68
CA ILE A 83 22.18 -14.77 9.05
C ILE A 83 21.29 -15.39 10.14
N ASP A 84 21.49 -14.98 11.39
CA ASP A 84 20.57 -15.34 12.46
C ASP A 84 19.20 -14.70 12.18
N ASN A 85 18.26 -15.53 11.72
CA ASN A 85 16.89 -15.14 11.38
C ASN A 85 15.92 -15.30 12.55
N SER A 86 16.39 -15.83 13.71
CA SER A 86 15.54 -16.03 14.85
C SER A 86 15.02 -14.69 15.36
N ASN A 87 13.74 -14.42 15.19
CA ASN A 87 12.96 -13.30 15.72
C ASN A 87 12.95 -11.96 14.93
N ASN A 88 13.27 -11.94 13.62
CA ASN A 88 13.11 -10.72 12.83
C ASN A 88 12.36 -10.99 11.52
N LEU A 89 11.05 -10.67 11.52
CA LEU A 89 10.16 -10.88 10.38
C LEU A 89 10.67 -10.18 9.11
N LEU A 90 11.04 -8.90 9.20
CA LEU A 90 11.53 -8.14 8.03
C LEU A 90 12.75 -8.82 7.39
N LYS A 91 13.69 -9.28 8.20
CA LYS A 91 14.89 -9.97 7.73
C LYS A 91 14.55 -11.28 7.00
N THR A 92 13.60 -12.03 7.56
CA THR A 92 13.10 -13.27 6.94
C THR A 92 12.43 -12.98 5.59
N LEU A 93 11.59 -11.96 5.51
CA LEU A 93 10.90 -11.56 4.29
C LEU A 93 11.87 -11.10 3.20
N VAL A 94 12.84 -10.25 3.55
CA VAL A 94 13.86 -9.76 2.61
C VAL A 94 14.71 -10.90 2.07
N LEU A 95 15.15 -11.81 2.95
CA LEU A 95 15.94 -12.97 2.53
C LEU A 95 15.16 -13.88 1.58
N ALA A 96 13.93 -14.25 1.95
CA ALA A 96 13.07 -15.09 1.12
C ALA A 96 12.77 -14.43 -0.24
N ASN A 97 12.58 -13.10 -0.27
CA ASN A 97 12.40 -12.37 -1.53
C ASN A 97 13.64 -12.46 -2.42
N TYR A 98 14.84 -12.28 -1.85
CA TYR A 98 16.08 -12.36 -2.65
C TYR A 98 16.40 -13.78 -3.12
N GLU A 99 16.08 -14.82 -2.35
CA GLU A 99 16.17 -16.20 -2.82
C GLU A 99 15.29 -16.44 -4.03
N GLU A 100 14.06 -15.92 -4.01
CA GLU A 100 13.13 -16.01 -5.14
C GLU A 100 13.62 -15.19 -6.35
N ILE A 101 14.13 -13.97 -6.13
CA ILE A 101 14.75 -13.16 -7.18
C ILE A 101 15.94 -13.90 -7.79
N ASN A 102 16.75 -14.56 -6.99
CA ASN A 102 17.89 -15.35 -7.50
C ASN A 102 17.43 -16.52 -8.38
N TYR A 103 16.33 -17.19 -7.99
CA TYR A 103 15.71 -18.25 -8.79
C TYR A 103 15.19 -17.72 -10.13
N ASN A 104 14.53 -16.56 -10.14
CA ASN A 104 13.92 -15.94 -11.32
C ASN A 104 14.83 -14.92 -12.02
N TYR A 105 16.10 -14.85 -11.72
CA TYR A 105 17.01 -13.76 -12.03
C TYR A 105 16.98 -13.29 -13.49
N SER A 106 17.17 -14.23 -14.43
CA SER A 106 17.17 -13.92 -15.87
C SER A 106 15.81 -13.44 -16.38
N SER A 107 14.73 -14.03 -15.87
CA SER A 107 13.36 -13.65 -16.24
C SER A 107 12.99 -12.27 -15.72
N LEU A 108 13.45 -11.90 -14.52
CA LEU A 108 13.27 -10.56 -13.95
C LEU A 108 14.03 -9.49 -14.74
N LYS A 109 15.23 -9.78 -15.22
CA LYS A 109 15.98 -8.88 -16.13
C LYS A 109 15.20 -8.66 -17.44
N ILE A 110 14.71 -9.74 -18.05
CA ILE A 110 13.90 -9.66 -19.27
C ILE A 110 12.64 -8.85 -19.03
N PHE A 111 11.96 -9.06 -17.90
CA PHE A 111 10.77 -8.29 -17.51
C PHE A 111 11.09 -6.81 -17.33
N ARG A 112 12.14 -6.47 -16.59
CA ARG A 112 12.61 -5.10 -16.40
C ARG A 112 12.89 -4.39 -17.73
N ASP A 113 13.48 -5.08 -18.71
CA ASP A 113 13.90 -4.48 -19.99
C ASP A 113 12.77 -4.34 -21.01
N ASN A 114 11.73 -5.18 -20.93
CA ASN A 114 10.71 -5.27 -22.00
C ASN A 114 9.29 -4.88 -21.55
N TYR A 115 9.04 -4.75 -20.24
CA TYR A 115 7.71 -4.42 -19.76
C TYR A 115 7.45 -2.91 -19.85
N ASP A 116 6.25 -2.54 -20.32
CA ASP A 116 5.83 -1.15 -20.45
C ASP A 116 5.26 -0.60 -19.12
N PHE A 117 6.14 -0.13 -18.27
CA PHE A 117 5.78 0.44 -16.97
C PHE A 117 4.97 1.74 -17.09
N GLU A 118 5.18 2.53 -18.15
CA GLU A 118 4.43 3.77 -18.36
C GLU A 118 2.96 3.46 -18.67
N SER A 119 2.71 2.48 -19.54
CA SER A 119 1.34 2.00 -19.80
C SER A 119 0.69 1.42 -18.55
N LEU A 120 1.44 0.71 -17.70
CA LEU A 120 0.93 0.20 -16.42
C LEU A 120 0.43 1.33 -15.51
N ILE A 121 1.23 2.38 -15.35
CA ILE A 121 0.89 3.54 -14.52
C ILE A 121 -0.35 4.26 -15.08
N TYR A 122 -0.41 4.45 -16.40
CA TYR A 122 -1.57 5.05 -17.06
C TYR A 122 -2.85 4.23 -16.81
N ASN A 123 -2.77 2.90 -16.99
CA ASN A 123 -3.90 2.00 -16.78
C ASN A 123 -4.33 1.96 -15.31
N ALA A 124 -3.41 2.03 -14.36
CA ALA A 124 -3.70 2.10 -12.93
C ALA A 124 -4.50 3.36 -12.56
N LYS A 125 -4.15 4.52 -13.11
CA LYS A 125 -4.95 5.75 -12.91
C LYS A 125 -6.34 5.63 -13.54
N SER A 126 -6.44 5.07 -14.73
CA SER A 126 -7.73 4.81 -15.38
C SER A 126 -8.59 3.85 -14.54
N ARG A 127 -7.97 2.86 -13.89
CA ARG A 127 -8.63 1.94 -12.98
C ARG A 127 -9.14 2.66 -11.73
N LEU A 128 -8.31 3.53 -11.12
CA LEU A 128 -8.71 4.35 -9.97
C LEU A 128 -9.91 5.26 -10.35
N GLN A 129 -9.85 5.94 -11.48
CA GLN A 129 -10.95 6.76 -11.98
C GLN A 129 -12.26 5.96 -12.11
N SER A 130 -12.16 4.76 -12.66
CA SER A 130 -13.31 3.85 -12.80
C SER A 130 -13.85 3.38 -11.44
N PHE A 131 -12.97 3.17 -10.46
CA PHE A 131 -13.36 2.79 -9.10
C PHE A 131 -14.11 3.92 -8.39
N LEU A 132 -13.60 5.15 -8.49
CA LEU A 132 -14.18 6.35 -7.89
C LEU A 132 -15.41 6.86 -8.63
N MET A 133 -15.71 6.34 -9.85
CA MET A 133 -16.84 6.74 -10.70
C MET A 133 -16.88 8.26 -11.01
N CYS A 134 -15.73 8.93 -10.98
CA CYS A 134 -15.59 10.35 -11.29
C CYS A 134 -14.29 10.62 -12.07
N GLU A 135 -14.19 11.78 -12.71
CA GLU A 135 -12.91 12.24 -13.24
C GLU A 135 -11.98 12.59 -12.07
N LEU A 136 -10.71 12.17 -12.19
CA LEU A 136 -9.71 12.50 -11.19
C LEU A 136 -9.42 14.00 -11.22
N ASP A 137 -9.32 14.60 -10.04
CA ASP A 137 -9.04 16.02 -9.90
C ASP A 137 -7.66 16.33 -10.50
N SER A 138 -7.64 17.29 -11.43
CA SER A 138 -6.42 17.71 -12.13
C SER A 138 -5.43 18.47 -11.25
N SER A 139 -5.84 18.91 -10.07
CA SER A 139 -4.97 19.59 -9.09
C SER A 139 -4.15 18.63 -8.24
N VAL A 140 -4.43 17.32 -8.30
CA VAL A 140 -3.68 16.31 -7.56
C VAL A 140 -2.24 16.21 -8.06
N GLU A 141 -1.29 16.43 -7.17
CA GLU A 141 0.12 16.23 -7.43
C GLU A 141 0.47 14.75 -7.30
N TRP A 142 0.55 14.08 -8.44
CA TRP A 142 0.85 12.65 -8.48
C TRP A 142 2.32 12.37 -8.16
N LYS A 143 2.55 11.50 -7.20
CA LYS A 143 3.90 11.05 -6.88
C LYS A 143 4.49 10.17 -7.99
N PRO A 144 5.82 10.24 -8.23
CA PRO A 144 6.50 9.28 -9.10
C PRO A 144 6.46 7.86 -8.51
N VAL A 145 6.59 6.85 -9.38
CA VAL A 145 6.64 5.44 -8.98
C VAL A 145 8.06 4.92 -9.14
N TYR A 146 8.67 4.52 -8.03
CA TYR A 146 10.03 3.97 -7.97
C TYR A 146 10.02 2.48 -7.67
N PHE A 147 10.74 1.72 -8.46
CA PHE A 147 10.85 0.27 -8.26
C PHE A 147 12.17 -0.11 -7.58
N LEU A 148 12.09 -1.13 -6.73
CA LEU A 148 13.23 -1.73 -6.05
C LEU A 148 13.03 -3.24 -5.87
N PHE A 149 13.96 -3.90 -5.17
CA PHE A 149 13.80 -5.24 -4.62
C PHE A 149 14.03 -5.20 -3.11
N LEU A 150 13.04 -5.50 -2.29
CA LEU A 150 13.18 -5.49 -0.84
C LEU A 150 12.34 -6.59 -0.16
N ASN A 151 11.05 -6.36 0.06
CA ASN A 151 10.20 -7.19 0.91
C ASN A 151 8.83 -7.55 0.31
N LYS A 152 8.69 -7.46 -1.01
CA LYS A 152 7.44 -7.71 -1.75
C LYS A 152 6.28 -6.85 -1.26
N ASP A 153 6.47 -5.55 -1.26
CA ASP A 153 5.47 -4.59 -0.80
C ASP A 153 5.34 -3.40 -1.76
N GLY A 154 4.22 -2.67 -1.66
CA GLY A 154 4.03 -1.35 -2.22
C GLY A 154 3.77 -0.37 -1.10
N GLN A 155 4.27 0.85 -1.20
CA GLN A 155 4.13 1.83 -0.13
C GLN A 155 4.07 3.25 -0.71
N ASP A 156 3.03 3.98 -0.35
CA ASP A 156 3.03 5.42 -0.51
C ASP A 156 3.97 6.07 0.53
N ARG A 157 4.96 6.81 0.06
CA ARG A 157 5.93 7.54 0.87
C ARG A 157 5.85 9.03 0.54
N ASP A 158 6.43 9.88 1.37
CA ASP A 158 6.33 11.35 1.22
C ASP A 158 6.63 11.84 -0.21
N SER A 159 7.66 11.29 -0.86
CA SER A 159 8.17 11.77 -2.14
C SER A 159 7.89 10.86 -3.34
N ALA A 160 7.45 9.62 -3.13
CA ALA A 160 7.20 8.64 -4.19
C ALA A 160 6.37 7.46 -3.70
N ILE A 161 5.70 6.77 -4.62
CA ILE A 161 5.22 5.41 -4.41
C ILE A 161 6.40 4.47 -4.66
N VAL A 162 6.72 3.60 -3.71
CA VAL A 162 7.82 2.63 -3.84
C VAL A 162 7.26 1.23 -3.92
N ILE A 163 7.65 0.48 -4.96
CA ILE A 163 7.06 -0.84 -5.28
C ILE A 163 8.17 -1.87 -5.48
N ASP A 164 7.99 -3.04 -4.86
CA ASP A 164 8.87 -4.19 -5.11
C ASP A 164 8.61 -4.80 -6.49
N LEU A 165 9.64 -4.84 -7.34
CA LEU A 165 9.51 -5.34 -8.72
C LEU A 165 9.23 -6.84 -8.78
N ASN A 166 9.72 -7.64 -7.82
CA ASN A 166 9.45 -9.08 -7.79
C ASN A 166 7.97 -9.36 -7.49
N LEU A 167 7.33 -8.53 -6.67
CA LEU A 167 5.88 -8.59 -6.43
C LEU A 167 5.12 -8.37 -7.74
N ILE A 168 5.41 -7.28 -8.45
CA ILE A 168 4.77 -6.93 -9.72
C ILE A 168 5.02 -8.01 -10.79
N TYR A 169 6.23 -8.57 -10.85
CA TYR A 169 6.56 -9.65 -11.79
C TYR A 169 5.67 -10.88 -11.63
N LYS A 170 5.27 -11.23 -10.41
CA LYS A 170 4.42 -12.41 -10.12
C LYS A 170 2.95 -12.21 -10.44
N MET A 171 2.50 -10.98 -10.47
CA MET A 171 1.09 -10.63 -10.70
C MET A 171 0.71 -10.78 -12.17
N THR A 172 -0.55 -11.08 -12.42
CA THR A 172 -1.17 -10.92 -13.75
C THR A 172 -1.24 -9.43 -14.09
N GLU A 173 -1.45 -9.10 -15.37
CA GLU A 173 -1.58 -7.71 -15.81
C GLU A 173 -2.66 -6.95 -15.03
N GLN A 174 -3.84 -7.54 -14.86
CA GLN A 174 -4.92 -6.90 -14.10
C GLN A 174 -4.57 -6.71 -12.63
N GLN A 175 -3.91 -7.68 -11.99
CA GLN A 175 -3.47 -7.54 -10.61
C GLN A 175 -2.44 -6.41 -10.43
N ARG A 176 -1.51 -6.23 -11.39
CA ARG A 176 -0.57 -5.09 -11.40
C ARG A 176 -1.29 -3.76 -11.45
N ILE A 177 -2.26 -3.65 -12.37
CA ILE A 177 -3.07 -2.44 -12.55
C ILE A 177 -3.85 -2.13 -11.26
N ASP A 178 -4.55 -3.12 -10.70
CA ASP A 178 -5.36 -2.97 -9.50
C ASP A 178 -4.48 -2.61 -8.28
N PHE A 179 -3.33 -3.27 -8.11
CA PHE A 179 -2.39 -3.00 -7.02
C PHE A 179 -1.81 -1.57 -7.08
N ILE A 180 -1.37 -1.12 -8.25
CA ILE A 180 -0.87 0.26 -8.38
C ILE A 180 -2.00 1.28 -8.25
N ALA A 181 -3.22 0.95 -8.67
CA ALA A 181 -4.39 1.80 -8.45
C ALA A 181 -4.74 1.94 -6.96
N HIS A 182 -4.52 0.89 -6.15
CA HIS A 182 -4.60 0.94 -4.70
C HIS A 182 -3.61 1.97 -4.12
N GLU A 183 -2.34 1.92 -4.52
CA GLU A 183 -1.33 2.90 -4.06
C GLU A 183 -1.65 4.33 -4.53
N PHE A 184 -2.16 4.49 -5.74
CA PHE A 184 -2.63 5.79 -6.21
C PHE A 184 -3.86 6.30 -5.47
N PHE A 185 -4.70 5.41 -4.94
CA PHE A 185 -5.82 5.82 -4.10
C PHE A 185 -5.34 6.54 -2.85
N HIS A 186 -4.29 6.06 -2.18
CA HIS A 186 -3.71 6.73 -1.02
C HIS A 186 -3.24 8.15 -1.36
N VAL A 187 -2.53 8.33 -2.48
CA VAL A 187 -2.10 9.65 -2.97
C VAL A 187 -3.31 10.55 -3.28
N TYR A 188 -4.32 9.99 -3.94
CA TYR A 188 -5.53 10.74 -4.29
C TYR A 188 -6.33 11.14 -3.04
N ARG A 189 -6.50 10.21 -2.11
CA ARG A 189 -7.21 10.46 -0.85
C ARG A 189 -6.54 11.53 0.00
N SER A 190 -5.21 11.49 0.13
CA SER A 190 -4.45 12.45 0.93
C SER A 190 -4.60 13.90 0.43
N HIS A 191 -4.89 14.11 -0.87
CA HIS A 191 -5.17 15.43 -1.41
C HIS A 191 -6.47 16.05 -0.85
N PHE A 192 -7.45 15.22 -0.45
CA PHE A 192 -8.74 15.66 0.11
C PHE A 192 -8.80 15.56 1.63
N GLU A 193 -7.73 15.11 2.28
CA GLU A 193 -7.69 15.02 3.74
C GLU A 193 -7.77 16.41 4.36
N ASN A 194 -8.56 16.50 5.42
CA ASN A 194 -8.61 17.71 6.22
C ASN A 194 -7.32 17.82 7.04
N HIS A 195 -6.43 18.72 6.67
CA HIS A 195 -5.16 18.96 7.38
C HIS A 195 -5.35 19.48 8.82
N ASP A 196 -6.57 19.88 9.20
CA ASP A 196 -6.93 20.20 10.59
C ASP A 196 -7.19 18.95 11.44
N PHE A 197 -7.23 17.77 10.81
CA PHE A 197 -7.31 16.49 11.48
C PHE A 197 -6.02 16.26 12.29
N ASN A 198 -6.17 15.92 13.56
CA ASN A 198 -5.03 15.80 14.46
C ASN A 198 -4.32 14.45 14.29
N TYR A 199 -3.66 14.24 13.15
CA TYR A 199 -2.82 13.06 12.88
C TYR A 199 -1.67 12.86 13.88
N ALA A 200 -1.37 13.88 14.71
CA ALA A 200 -0.44 13.72 15.81
C ALA A 200 -1.00 12.82 16.94
N ASN A 201 -2.27 12.42 16.86
CA ASN A 201 -2.85 11.45 17.77
C ASN A 201 -2.86 10.06 17.12
N ASP A 202 -2.00 9.17 17.61
CA ASP A 202 -1.82 7.81 17.10
C ASP A 202 -3.14 7.01 17.04
N ILE A 203 -4.08 7.29 17.94
CA ILE A 203 -5.41 6.64 17.96
C ILE A 203 -6.22 7.04 16.72
N TYR A 204 -6.27 8.33 16.40
CA TYR A 204 -7.01 8.81 15.23
C TYR A 204 -6.36 8.35 13.94
N PHE A 205 -5.02 8.37 13.89
CA PHE A 205 -4.29 7.85 12.76
C PHE A 205 -4.62 6.37 12.49
N ALA A 206 -4.66 5.53 13.54
CA ALA A 206 -5.02 4.12 13.39
C ALA A 206 -6.45 3.94 12.86
N LEU A 207 -7.41 4.71 13.37
CA LEU A 207 -8.80 4.65 12.90
C LEU A 207 -8.95 5.13 11.45
N ASP A 208 -8.24 6.19 11.07
CA ASP A 208 -8.22 6.68 9.70
C ASP A 208 -7.58 5.66 8.75
N MET A 209 -6.46 5.06 9.13
CA MET A 209 -5.80 4.04 8.32
C MET A 209 -6.66 2.80 8.10
N ILE A 210 -7.44 2.35 9.10
CA ILE A 210 -8.41 1.26 8.91
C ILE A 210 -9.42 1.62 7.80
N ALA A 211 -9.95 2.84 7.80
CA ALA A 211 -10.87 3.30 6.77
C ALA A 211 -10.18 3.42 5.39
N ASN A 212 -8.98 3.99 5.38
CA ASN A 212 -8.16 4.20 4.18
C ASN A 212 -7.86 2.86 3.49
N GLU A 213 -7.24 1.92 4.21
CA GLU A 213 -6.91 0.60 3.69
C GLU A 213 -8.16 -0.20 3.32
N GLY A 214 -9.22 -0.08 4.12
CA GLY A 214 -10.47 -0.77 3.84
C GLY A 214 -11.12 -0.38 2.52
N ILE A 215 -11.02 0.89 2.11
CA ILE A 215 -11.53 1.35 0.82
C ILE A 215 -10.56 1.00 -0.30
N ALA A 216 -9.25 1.20 -0.08
CA ALA A 216 -8.20 0.88 -1.05
C ALA A 216 -8.20 -0.61 -1.42
N ASP A 217 -8.37 -1.50 -0.45
CA ASP A 217 -8.48 -2.96 -0.63
C ASP A 217 -9.65 -3.37 -1.53
N GLN A 218 -10.67 -2.54 -1.70
CA GLN A 218 -11.74 -2.80 -2.68
C GLN A 218 -11.30 -2.57 -4.13
N ILE A 219 -10.13 -2.00 -4.37
CA ILE A 219 -9.59 -1.81 -5.72
C ILE A 219 -8.88 -3.08 -6.18
N ASP A 220 -8.03 -3.65 -5.34
CA ASP A 220 -7.13 -4.75 -5.68
C ASP A 220 -7.56 -6.12 -5.15
N LYS A 221 -8.41 -6.16 -4.10
CA LYS A 221 -8.87 -7.42 -3.48
C LYS A 221 -10.35 -7.71 -3.73
N TYR A 222 -11.07 -6.83 -4.45
CA TYR A 222 -12.48 -7.02 -4.76
C TYR A 222 -12.71 -8.29 -5.60
N ASN A 223 -13.66 -9.13 -5.18
CA ASN A 223 -13.99 -10.44 -5.78
C ASN A 223 -12.86 -11.48 -5.76
N MET A 224 -11.75 -11.23 -5.06
CA MET A 224 -10.78 -12.29 -4.82
C MET A 224 -11.18 -13.10 -3.59
N ASP A 225 -10.98 -14.41 -3.70
CA ASP A 225 -10.85 -15.26 -2.53
C ASP A 225 -9.62 -14.77 -1.75
N TYR A 226 -9.84 -14.34 -0.52
CA TYR A 226 -8.81 -13.80 0.37
C TYR A 226 -7.62 -14.78 0.49
N GLU A 227 -7.91 -16.07 0.57
CA GLU A 227 -6.90 -17.12 0.58
C GLU A 227 -6.10 -17.16 -0.73
N GLN A 228 -6.75 -17.03 -1.87
CA GLN A 228 -6.09 -17.03 -3.18
C GLN A 228 -5.20 -15.81 -3.37
N TYR A 229 -5.65 -14.62 -2.97
CA TYR A 229 -4.87 -13.39 -3.04
C TYR A 229 -3.56 -13.52 -2.28
N TYR A 230 -3.64 -13.87 -1.00
CA TYR A 230 -2.44 -13.98 -0.17
C TYR A 230 -1.53 -15.14 -0.56
N SER A 231 -2.03 -16.19 -1.17
CA SER A 231 -1.20 -17.26 -1.74
C SER A 231 -0.32 -16.77 -2.89
N THR A 232 -0.77 -15.77 -3.63
CA THR A 232 -0.02 -15.21 -4.75
C THR A 232 1.02 -14.18 -4.29
N VAL A 233 0.66 -13.34 -3.32
CA VAL A 233 1.45 -12.19 -2.88
C VAL A 233 2.44 -12.56 -1.78
N ILE A 234 2.02 -13.37 -0.80
CA ILE A 234 2.83 -13.73 0.38
C ILE A 234 3.59 -15.01 0.12
N GLY A 235 4.93 -14.95 0.26
CA GLY A 235 5.82 -16.11 0.10
C GLY A 235 5.88 -17.05 1.31
N SER A 236 5.22 -16.70 2.44
CA SER A 236 5.25 -17.45 3.70
C SER A 236 3.86 -17.98 4.05
N GLN A 237 3.75 -19.27 4.30
CA GLN A 237 2.49 -19.88 4.73
C GLN A 237 2.05 -19.31 6.09
N GLU A 238 2.96 -19.09 7.00
CA GLU A 238 2.69 -18.53 8.33
C GLU A 238 2.05 -17.14 8.26
N LEU A 239 2.58 -16.25 7.42
CA LEU A 239 2.01 -14.92 7.20
C LEU A 239 0.64 -15.00 6.52
N LYS A 240 0.49 -15.90 5.54
CA LYS A 240 -0.80 -16.12 4.90
C LYS A 240 -1.85 -16.53 5.93
N ASP A 241 -1.53 -17.51 6.78
CA ASP A 241 -2.44 -18.00 7.82
C ASP A 241 -2.76 -16.88 8.83
N GLU A 242 -1.80 -16.01 9.15
CA GLU A 242 -2.02 -14.84 10.01
C GLU A 242 -3.01 -13.85 9.38
N PHE A 243 -2.85 -13.49 8.11
CA PHE A 243 -3.79 -12.59 7.42
C PHE A 243 -5.20 -13.15 7.32
N ILE A 244 -5.33 -14.45 7.02
CA ILE A 244 -6.63 -15.12 6.99
C ILE A 244 -7.28 -15.07 8.37
N ASN A 245 -6.53 -15.41 9.42
CA ASN A 245 -7.02 -15.38 10.79
C ASN A 245 -7.45 -13.97 11.23
N LEU A 246 -6.71 -12.92 10.86
CA LEU A 246 -7.10 -11.54 11.15
C LEU A 246 -8.43 -11.17 10.48
N TYR A 247 -8.64 -11.58 9.23
CA TYR A 247 -9.90 -11.32 8.53
C TYR A 247 -11.08 -12.10 9.12
N GLU A 248 -10.89 -13.36 9.47
CA GLU A 248 -11.92 -14.22 10.08
C GLU A 248 -12.33 -13.73 11.47
N ASN A 249 -11.42 -13.12 12.22
CA ASN A 249 -11.68 -12.55 13.55
C ASN A 249 -12.08 -11.06 13.52
N ALA A 250 -12.12 -10.43 12.34
CA ALA A 250 -12.30 -8.97 12.21
C ALA A 250 -13.55 -8.44 12.93
N GLU A 251 -14.66 -9.19 12.92
CA GLU A 251 -15.88 -8.76 13.64
C GLU A 251 -15.64 -8.63 15.14
N LYS A 252 -15.02 -9.62 15.76
CA LYS A 252 -14.68 -9.61 17.18
C LYS A 252 -13.66 -8.50 17.51
N ASP A 253 -12.70 -8.30 16.62
CA ASP A 253 -11.66 -7.28 16.80
C ASP A 253 -12.26 -5.87 16.66
N ILE A 254 -13.28 -5.68 15.81
CA ILE A 254 -14.04 -4.42 15.71
C ILE A 254 -14.88 -4.17 16.97
N GLU A 255 -15.48 -5.20 17.57
CA GLU A 255 -16.17 -5.06 18.87
C GLU A 255 -15.18 -4.62 19.95
N TYR A 256 -14.01 -5.23 20.01
CA TYR A 256 -12.94 -4.87 20.93
C TYR A 256 -12.40 -3.45 20.67
N LEU A 257 -12.23 -3.05 19.41
CA LEU A 257 -11.87 -1.69 19.00
C LEU A 257 -12.85 -0.65 19.59
N GLN A 258 -14.15 -0.88 19.46
CA GLN A 258 -15.16 0.01 20.01
C GLN A 258 -15.02 0.14 21.53
N ASP A 259 -14.87 -0.99 22.22
CA ASP A 259 -14.74 -1.01 23.68
C ASP A 259 -13.50 -0.23 24.16
N ILE A 260 -12.37 -0.37 23.49
CA ILE A 260 -11.13 0.36 23.81
C ILE A 260 -11.37 1.87 23.64
N ILE A 261 -11.92 2.29 22.52
CA ILE A 261 -12.13 3.71 22.20
C ILE A 261 -13.16 4.34 23.17
N VAL A 262 -14.24 3.63 23.52
CA VAL A 262 -15.23 4.10 24.49
C VAL A 262 -14.62 4.21 25.89
N GLN A 263 -13.78 3.26 26.33
CA GLN A 263 -13.06 3.36 27.59
C GLN A 263 -12.14 4.59 27.62
N TYR A 264 -11.42 4.83 26.52
CA TYR A 264 -10.55 6.00 26.40
C TYR A 264 -11.32 7.31 26.42
N SER A 265 -12.40 7.43 25.62
CA SER A 265 -13.23 8.64 25.56
C SER A 265 -13.86 9.01 26.92
N LYS A 266 -14.12 8.00 27.77
CA LYS A 266 -14.64 8.16 29.13
C LYS A 266 -13.55 8.32 30.21
N ASN A 267 -12.29 8.48 29.83
CA ASN A 267 -11.13 8.54 30.72
C ASN A 267 -11.01 7.34 31.69
N GLN A 268 -11.48 6.16 31.29
CA GLN A 268 -11.35 4.92 32.06
C GLN A 268 -9.97 4.26 31.83
N ILE A 269 -9.36 4.53 30.70
CA ILE A 269 -7.98 4.19 30.39
C ILE A 269 -7.26 5.43 29.83
N ASP A 270 -5.94 5.51 30.03
CA ASP A 270 -5.13 6.57 29.46
C ASP A 270 -4.76 6.30 27.99
N LYS A 271 -4.12 7.28 27.35
CA LYS A 271 -3.72 7.19 25.92
C LYS A 271 -2.75 6.04 25.68
N GLU A 272 -1.76 5.82 26.55
CA GLU A 272 -0.75 4.78 26.39
C GLU A 272 -1.39 3.39 26.43
N THR A 273 -2.24 3.14 27.44
CA THR A 273 -3.01 1.89 27.54
C THR A 273 -3.93 1.67 26.31
N CYS A 274 -4.54 2.74 25.80
CA CYS A 274 -5.38 2.66 24.60
C CYS A 274 -4.55 2.25 23.37
N ILE A 275 -3.40 2.86 23.16
CA ILE A 275 -2.49 2.53 22.05
C ILE A 275 -1.99 1.10 22.16
N ASP A 276 -1.55 0.65 23.33
CA ASP A 276 -1.06 -0.71 23.53
C ASP A 276 -2.13 -1.75 23.15
N LYS A 277 -3.39 -1.52 23.57
CA LYS A 277 -4.51 -2.40 23.21
C LYS A 277 -4.86 -2.34 21.72
N LEU A 278 -4.78 -1.15 21.10
CA LEU A 278 -5.00 -1.00 19.65
C LEU A 278 -3.97 -1.79 18.84
N LEU A 279 -2.69 -1.79 19.25
CA LEU A 279 -1.62 -2.53 18.58
C LEU A 279 -1.82 -4.05 18.58
N GLU A 280 -2.65 -4.60 19.48
CA GLU A 280 -3.00 -6.03 19.47
C GLU A 280 -3.83 -6.42 18.24
N ILE A 281 -4.70 -5.51 17.77
CA ILE A 281 -5.64 -5.73 16.67
C ILE A 281 -5.28 -4.94 15.39
N TYR A 282 -4.59 -3.80 15.55
CA TYR A 282 -4.15 -2.96 14.44
C TYR A 282 -2.86 -3.52 13.81
N LYS A 283 -2.96 -4.69 13.20
CA LYS A 283 -1.86 -5.30 12.49
C LYS A 283 -1.91 -4.92 11.01
N TYR A 284 -0.75 -4.78 10.40
CA TYR A 284 -0.61 -4.49 8.97
C TYR A 284 -1.49 -3.30 8.53
N ASN A 285 -1.37 -2.17 9.22
CA ASN A 285 -2.12 -0.94 8.97
C ASN A 285 -3.64 -1.09 8.99
N GLY A 286 -4.18 -2.15 9.60
CA GLY A 286 -5.62 -2.35 9.72
C GLY A 286 -6.31 -2.92 8.47
N HIS A 287 -5.56 -3.38 7.46
CA HIS A 287 -6.11 -3.96 6.22
C HIS A 287 -7.25 -4.95 6.47
N ALA A 288 -7.03 -5.94 7.34
CA ALA A 288 -8.04 -6.98 7.59
C ALA A 288 -9.35 -6.41 8.15
N LEU A 289 -9.25 -5.48 9.10
CA LEU A 289 -10.42 -4.80 9.70
C LEU A 289 -11.14 -3.94 8.67
N GLY A 290 -10.39 -3.09 7.97
CA GLY A 290 -10.93 -2.17 6.96
C GLY A 290 -11.59 -2.92 5.82
N PHE A 291 -10.95 -3.96 5.29
CA PHE A 291 -11.51 -4.77 4.21
C PHE A 291 -12.78 -5.54 4.63
N TYR A 292 -12.80 -6.07 5.86
CA TYR A 292 -14.02 -6.68 6.39
C TYR A 292 -15.17 -5.66 6.46
N MET A 293 -14.92 -4.47 7.01
CA MET A 293 -15.92 -3.42 7.14
C MET A 293 -16.44 -2.94 5.79
N SER A 294 -15.55 -2.66 4.84
CA SER A 294 -15.92 -2.22 3.49
C SER A 294 -16.72 -3.29 2.74
N ASN A 295 -16.41 -4.58 2.92
CA ASN A 295 -17.21 -5.68 2.39
C ASN A 295 -18.64 -5.70 2.97
N GLN A 296 -18.82 -5.42 4.27
CA GLN A 296 -20.17 -5.33 4.86
C GLN A 296 -20.94 -4.13 4.32
N ILE A 297 -20.27 -2.99 4.12
CA ILE A 297 -20.85 -1.78 3.50
C ILE A 297 -21.34 -2.11 2.08
N ILE A 298 -20.52 -2.76 1.27
CA ILE A 298 -20.88 -3.14 -0.10
C ILE A 298 -22.03 -4.15 -0.12
N LYS A 299 -22.02 -5.17 0.75
CA LYS A 299 -23.12 -6.14 0.88
C LYS A 299 -24.44 -5.50 1.26
N ALA A 300 -24.41 -4.38 2.00
CA ALA A 300 -25.60 -3.62 2.37
C ALA A 300 -26.08 -2.67 1.25
N GLY A 301 -25.41 -2.62 0.08
CA GLY A 301 -25.74 -1.75 -1.04
C GLY A 301 -25.38 -0.28 -0.81
N LEU A 302 -24.32 -0.02 -0.01
CA LEU A 302 -23.85 1.32 0.36
C LEU A 302 -22.48 1.67 -0.26
N ARG A 303 -22.11 0.97 -1.33
CA ARG A 303 -20.83 1.18 -2.00
C ARG A 303 -20.66 2.60 -2.53
N ASP A 304 -21.69 3.12 -3.19
CA ASP A 304 -21.60 4.42 -3.86
C ASP A 304 -21.48 5.56 -2.84
N GLU A 305 -22.17 5.43 -1.70
CA GLU A 305 -22.01 6.35 -0.58
C GLU A 305 -20.61 6.28 0.03
N MET A 306 -20.04 5.09 0.20
CA MET A 306 -18.69 4.91 0.69
C MET A 306 -17.65 5.55 -0.26
N ILE A 307 -17.80 5.34 -1.56
CA ILE A 307 -16.92 5.94 -2.55
C ILE A 307 -17.07 7.46 -2.60
N LYS A 308 -18.27 8.00 -2.47
CA LYS A 308 -18.51 9.44 -2.45
C LYS A 308 -17.83 10.15 -1.28
N GLU A 309 -17.79 9.52 -0.12
CA GLU A 309 -17.23 10.08 1.12
C GLU A 309 -15.87 9.45 1.48
N PHE A 310 -15.13 8.95 0.47
CA PHE A 310 -13.90 8.14 0.63
C PHE A 310 -12.82 8.79 1.51
N HIS A 311 -12.81 10.10 1.62
CA HIS A 311 -11.82 10.88 2.37
C HIS A 311 -12.25 11.21 3.81
N LYS A 312 -13.43 10.71 4.24
CA LYS A 312 -14.01 11.01 5.57
C LYS A 312 -14.04 9.76 6.44
N PRO A 313 -13.14 9.63 7.42
CA PRO A 313 -13.09 8.45 8.28
C PRO A 313 -14.38 8.20 9.05
N TYR A 314 -14.98 9.26 9.60
CA TYR A 314 -16.25 9.12 10.33
C TYR A 314 -17.35 8.52 9.45
N GLU A 315 -17.49 8.95 8.21
CA GLU A 315 -18.49 8.43 7.28
C GLU A 315 -18.31 6.95 6.98
N PHE A 316 -17.07 6.47 6.88
CA PHE A 316 -16.79 5.05 6.71
C PHE A 316 -17.35 4.21 7.86
N TYR A 317 -17.10 4.61 9.11
CA TYR A 317 -17.62 3.90 10.29
C TYR A 317 -19.14 4.06 10.43
N ARG A 318 -19.69 5.21 10.11
CA ARG A 318 -21.14 5.44 10.09
C ARG A 318 -21.83 4.53 9.06
N LEU A 319 -21.26 4.40 7.87
CA LEU A 319 -21.79 3.50 6.83
C LEU A 319 -21.67 2.03 7.23
N TYR A 320 -20.58 1.64 7.89
CA TYR A 320 -20.45 0.31 8.44
C TYR A 320 -21.51 0.03 9.52
N SER A 321 -21.76 0.97 10.44
CA SER A 321 -22.84 0.87 11.43
C SER A 321 -24.21 0.69 10.76
N LEU A 322 -24.49 1.47 9.71
CA LEU A 322 -25.72 1.34 8.93
C LEU A 322 -25.80 -0.02 8.20
N ALA A 323 -24.69 -0.53 7.70
CA ALA A 323 -24.63 -1.85 7.07
C ALA A 323 -24.95 -2.97 8.06
N LEU A 324 -24.41 -2.90 9.28
CA LEU A 324 -24.72 -3.83 10.35
C LEU A 324 -26.22 -3.78 10.71
N TYR A 325 -26.78 -2.56 10.81
CA TYR A 325 -28.20 -2.42 11.10
C TYR A 325 -29.09 -3.02 10.02
N LYS A 326 -28.80 -2.74 8.74
CA LYS A 326 -29.54 -3.32 7.61
C LYS A 326 -29.46 -4.85 7.55
N ASN A 327 -28.28 -5.41 7.86
CA ASN A 327 -28.04 -6.84 7.69
C ASN A 327 -28.41 -7.67 8.94
N ARG A 328 -28.31 -7.09 10.15
CA ARG A 328 -28.39 -7.85 11.41
C ARG A 328 -29.22 -7.17 12.50
N GLY A 329 -29.69 -5.95 12.30
CA GLY A 329 -30.43 -5.17 13.30
C GLY A 329 -29.60 -4.65 14.47
N ILE A 330 -28.25 -4.62 14.33
CA ILE A 330 -27.31 -4.10 15.32
C ILE A 330 -26.58 -2.88 14.74
N SER A 331 -26.04 -2.03 15.61
CA SER A 331 -25.28 -0.84 15.21
C SER A 331 -23.98 -0.76 16.01
N LEU A 332 -23.02 0.03 15.54
CA LEU A 332 -21.89 0.43 16.35
C LEU A 332 -22.35 1.25 17.56
N ASN A 333 -21.54 1.30 18.60
CA ASN A 333 -21.81 2.05 19.81
C ASN A 333 -21.87 3.56 19.54
N ASP A 334 -22.90 4.26 20.02
CA ASP A 334 -23.08 5.69 19.79
C ASP A 334 -21.94 6.53 20.40
N ASP A 335 -21.39 6.12 21.56
CA ASP A 335 -20.25 6.82 22.18
C ASP A 335 -18.98 6.68 21.30
N PHE A 336 -18.79 5.53 20.64
CA PHE A 336 -17.71 5.33 19.68
C PHE A 336 -17.87 6.23 18.46
N LEU A 337 -19.06 6.28 17.86
CA LEU A 337 -19.33 7.16 16.72
C LEU A 337 -19.25 8.64 17.11
N GLY A 338 -19.70 9.01 18.32
CA GLY A 338 -19.56 10.35 18.87
C GLY A 338 -18.10 10.78 19.02
N PHE A 339 -17.26 9.89 19.55
CA PHE A 339 -15.81 10.13 19.64
C PHE A 339 -15.18 10.36 18.27
N LEU A 340 -15.52 9.54 17.27
CA LEU A 340 -15.01 9.72 15.90
C LEU A 340 -15.44 11.05 15.30
N LYS A 341 -16.71 11.42 15.45
CA LYS A 341 -17.28 12.67 14.92
C LYS A 341 -16.59 13.90 15.51
N GLU A 342 -16.34 13.91 16.81
CA GLU A 342 -15.61 14.99 17.49
C GLU A 342 -14.15 15.05 17.00
N ALA A 343 -13.54 13.90 16.80
CA ALA A 343 -12.15 13.78 16.41
C ALA A 343 -11.90 14.27 14.98
N THR A 344 -12.82 13.98 14.06
CA THR A 344 -12.69 14.37 12.64
C THR A 344 -13.11 15.81 12.39
N GLY A 345 -13.73 16.47 13.37
CA GLY A 345 -14.27 17.82 13.20
C GLY A 345 -15.45 17.88 12.21
N GLU A 346 -16.02 16.74 11.84
CA GLU A 346 -17.20 16.62 10.97
C GLU A 346 -18.46 16.97 11.76
N LEU A 347 -18.55 18.23 12.20
CA LEU A 347 -19.77 18.79 12.77
C LEU A 347 -20.79 19.02 11.65
N ASP A 348 -22.07 18.75 11.93
CA ASP A 348 -23.22 18.89 11.01
C ASP A 348 -23.29 20.23 10.30
#